data_c0514237807233c1609239e2f2334b5f
#
_entry.id   c0514237807233c1609239e2f2334b5f
#
_cell.length_a   1.000
_cell.length_b   1.000
_cell.length_c   1.000
_cell.angle_alpha   90.00
_cell.angle_beta   90.00
_cell.angle_gamma   90.00
#
_symmetry.space_group_name_H-M   'P 1'
#
loop_
_entity.id
_entity.type
_entity.pdbx_description
1 polymer ?
#
loop_
_entity_poly.entity_id
_entity_poly.type
_entity_poly.pdbx_seq_one_letter_code
_entity_poly.pdbx_strand_id
1 'polypeptide(L)'
;SPKDGSTMTLNDEFSLKELTEQQEDIKEQDLKFSANFKLPFKNGNKLKFGAKVVRKTKDKTVDFYEYSPLDEDAFMENSLKNTVDQSNKHFMPNSKYQTGIYASKEYTGALDLNNPALFEKEQVQEELAGNFEARETVSSGYVRFDSKITDRIELMSGLRIENTNLAYTGRTYDADDDITGKTERQRNS
;
A
#
# COMPACT_ATOMS: atom_id res chain seq x y z
N SER A 1 21.06 12.23 20.44
CA SER A 1 21.18 13.24 21.52
C SER A 1 22.61 13.73 21.56
N PRO A 2 22.88 15.04 21.43
CA PRO A 2 24.21 15.56 21.69
C PRO A 2 24.58 15.28 23.14
N LYS A 3 25.64 14.56 23.34
CA LYS A 3 26.25 14.33 24.64
C LYS A 3 27.17 15.52 24.87
N ASP A 4 26.74 16.57 25.36
CA ASP A 4 27.43 17.69 25.96
C ASP A 4 26.75 19.00 25.55
N GLY A 5 26.58 19.93 26.47
CA GLY A 5 25.87 21.17 26.31
C GLY A 5 26.45 22.15 25.26
N SER A 6 26.94 21.63 24.16
CA SER A 6 27.24 22.40 22.95
C SER A 6 25.91 22.79 22.32
N THR A 7 25.59 24.05 22.34
CA THR A 7 24.61 24.68 21.48
C THR A 7 25.07 24.40 20.05
N MET A 8 24.54 23.32 19.41
CA MET A 8 24.67 23.15 17.97
C MET A 8 24.06 24.38 17.33
N THR A 9 24.88 25.21 16.73
CA THR A 9 24.43 26.22 15.77
C THR A 9 23.98 25.43 14.54
N LEU A 10 22.72 24.99 14.56
CA LEU A 10 22.07 24.13 13.56
C LEU A 10 22.19 24.64 12.12
N ASN A 11 22.66 25.88 11.94
CA ASN A 11 22.59 26.56 10.65
C ASN A 11 23.78 26.32 9.73
N ASP A 12 24.89 25.83 10.25
CA ASP A 12 26.15 25.76 9.49
C ASP A 12 26.65 24.31 9.25
N GLU A 13 26.05 23.31 9.86
CA GLU A 13 26.55 21.92 9.83
C GLU A 13 25.66 20.92 9.06
N PHE A 14 24.51 21.36 8.55
CA PHE A 14 23.60 20.45 7.83
C PHE A 14 23.47 20.87 6.38
N SER A 15 23.89 20.00 5.48
CA SER A 15 23.66 20.10 4.03
C SER A 15 22.50 19.21 3.58
N LEU A 16 21.92 19.53 2.43
CA LEU A 16 21.01 18.61 1.75
C LEU A 16 21.82 17.42 1.26
N LYS A 17 21.57 16.26 1.83
CA LYS A 17 22.28 15.03 1.47
C LYS A 17 21.51 14.22 0.44
N GLU A 18 20.20 14.13 0.59
CA GLU A 18 19.34 13.22 -0.17
C GLU A 18 17.92 13.73 -0.17
N LEU A 19 17.23 13.54 -1.27
CA LEU A 19 15.78 13.68 -1.41
C LEU A 19 15.22 12.41 -2.06
N THR A 20 14.08 11.98 -1.60
CA THR A 20 13.38 10.83 -2.15
C THR A 20 12.05 11.24 -2.75
N GLU A 21 11.69 10.64 -3.87
CA GLU A 21 10.39 10.76 -4.50
C GLU A 21 9.78 9.38 -4.67
N GLN A 22 8.59 9.19 -4.13
CA GLN A 22 7.83 7.96 -4.28
C GLN A 22 6.50 8.25 -4.97
N GLN A 23 6.23 7.50 -6.04
CA GLN A 23 4.93 7.47 -6.68
C GLN A 23 4.35 6.06 -6.53
N GLU A 24 3.15 5.99 -5.96
CA GLU A 24 2.42 4.72 -5.79
C GLU A 24 1.09 4.78 -6.54
N ASP A 25 0.85 3.81 -7.41
CA ASP A 25 -0.44 3.59 -8.07
C ASP A 25 -0.99 2.23 -7.65
N ILE A 26 -2.21 2.24 -7.09
CA ILE A 26 -2.92 1.02 -6.68
C ILE A 26 -4.25 0.98 -7.41
N LYS A 27 -4.45 -0.10 -8.18
CA LYS A 27 -5.71 -0.39 -8.87
C LYS A 27 -6.34 -1.64 -8.30
N GLU A 28 -7.59 -1.51 -7.84
CA GLU A 28 -8.39 -2.64 -7.39
C GLU A 28 -9.66 -2.74 -8.23
N GLN A 29 -10.01 -3.95 -8.65
CA GLN A 29 -11.23 -4.22 -9.37
C GLN A 29 -11.90 -5.48 -8.82
N ASP A 30 -13.18 -5.34 -8.47
CA ASP A 30 -14.05 -6.44 -8.03
C ASP A 30 -15.16 -6.66 -9.06
N LEU A 31 -15.21 -7.87 -9.61
CA LEU A 31 -16.29 -8.33 -10.46
C LEU A 31 -17.05 -9.45 -9.74
N LYS A 32 -18.36 -9.26 -9.55
CA LYS A 32 -19.22 -10.21 -8.86
C LYS A 32 -20.41 -10.58 -9.74
N PHE A 33 -20.63 -11.86 -9.91
CA PHE A 33 -21.82 -12.41 -10.54
C PHE A 33 -22.45 -13.44 -9.62
N SER A 34 -23.78 -13.38 -9.47
CA SER A 34 -24.52 -14.40 -8.70
C SER A 34 -25.90 -14.61 -9.27
N ALA A 35 -26.34 -15.87 -9.24
CA ALA A 35 -27.69 -16.27 -9.58
C ALA A 35 -28.26 -17.13 -8.44
N ASN A 36 -29.45 -16.79 -7.98
CA ASN A 36 -30.13 -17.51 -6.90
C ASN A 36 -31.57 -17.84 -7.32
N PHE A 37 -31.98 -19.06 -7.08
CA PHE A 37 -33.30 -19.56 -7.40
C PHE A 37 -33.99 -20.08 -6.14
N LYS A 38 -35.30 -19.90 -6.09
CA LYS A 38 -36.17 -20.38 -5.03
C LYS A 38 -37.38 -21.07 -5.64
N LEU A 39 -37.56 -22.34 -5.32
CA LEU A 39 -38.69 -23.14 -5.73
C LEU A 39 -39.55 -23.43 -4.50
N PRO A 40 -40.73 -22.83 -4.36
CA PRO A 40 -41.70 -23.13 -3.33
C PRO A 40 -42.50 -24.41 -3.69
N PHE A 41 -42.77 -25.27 -2.71
CA PHE A 41 -43.63 -26.43 -2.83
C PHE A 41 -44.99 -26.18 -2.14
N LYS A 42 -46.02 -26.89 -2.57
CA LYS A 42 -47.38 -26.70 -2.05
C LYS A 42 -47.53 -27.01 -0.54
N ASN A 43 -46.61 -27.85 0.01
CA ASN A 43 -46.58 -28.22 1.44
C ASN A 43 -45.82 -27.18 2.32
N GLY A 44 -45.49 -26.00 1.80
CA GLY A 44 -44.75 -24.99 2.52
C GLY A 44 -43.23 -25.14 2.51
N ASN A 45 -42.73 -26.23 1.99
CA ASN A 45 -41.28 -26.46 1.83
C ASN A 45 -40.70 -25.56 0.73
N LYS A 46 -39.40 -25.32 0.75
CA LYS A 46 -38.73 -24.49 -0.22
C LYS A 46 -37.34 -25.08 -0.57
N LEU A 47 -37.06 -25.17 -1.86
CA LEU A 47 -35.71 -25.48 -2.35
C LEU A 47 -35.08 -24.18 -2.81
N LYS A 48 -33.88 -23.91 -2.35
CA LYS A 48 -33.06 -22.78 -2.78
C LYS A 48 -31.75 -23.28 -3.30
N PHE A 49 -31.30 -22.76 -4.41
CA PHE A 49 -29.99 -23.07 -4.95
C PHE A 49 -29.44 -21.86 -5.71
N GLY A 50 -28.14 -21.81 -5.83
CA GLY A 50 -27.51 -20.70 -6.53
C GLY A 50 -26.03 -20.92 -6.73
N ALA A 51 -25.48 -20.05 -7.55
CA ALA A 51 -24.05 -19.99 -7.82
C ALA A 51 -23.59 -18.53 -7.72
N LYS A 52 -22.32 -18.37 -7.36
CA LYS A 52 -21.65 -17.07 -7.28
C LYS A 52 -20.21 -17.20 -7.73
N VAL A 53 -19.78 -16.25 -8.54
CA VAL A 53 -18.38 -16.06 -8.91
C VAL A 53 -17.98 -14.65 -8.51
N VAL A 54 -16.85 -14.53 -7.84
CA VAL A 54 -16.21 -13.27 -7.48
C VAL A 54 -14.79 -13.31 -8.02
N ARG A 55 -14.43 -12.30 -8.81
CA ARG A 55 -13.07 -12.08 -9.27
C ARG A 55 -12.59 -10.76 -8.74
N LYS A 56 -11.50 -10.78 -8.01
CA LYS A 56 -10.79 -9.60 -7.52
C LYS A 56 -9.43 -9.52 -8.21
N THR A 57 -9.07 -8.34 -8.62
CA THR A 57 -7.73 -8.04 -9.13
C THR A 57 -7.17 -6.84 -8.38
N LYS A 58 -5.90 -6.90 -8.05
CA LYS A 58 -5.18 -5.81 -7.42
C LYS A 58 -3.80 -5.69 -8.07
N ASP A 59 -3.53 -4.50 -8.60
CA ASP A 59 -2.23 -4.11 -9.12
C ASP A 59 -1.66 -3.02 -8.23
N LYS A 60 -0.43 -3.18 -7.81
CA LYS A 60 0.34 -2.18 -7.10
C LYS A 60 1.63 -1.91 -7.85
N THR A 61 1.85 -0.66 -8.22
CA THR A 61 3.09 -0.17 -8.82
C THR A 61 3.64 0.95 -7.97
N VAL A 62 4.89 0.83 -7.58
CA VAL A 62 5.67 1.83 -6.87
C VAL A 62 6.86 2.18 -7.74
N ASP A 63 7.05 3.46 -7.99
CA ASP A 63 8.30 4.02 -8.49
C ASP A 63 8.94 4.82 -7.36
N PHE A 64 10.19 4.52 -7.07
CA PHE A 64 10.96 5.18 -6.01
C PHE A 64 12.28 5.66 -6.56
N TYR A 65 12.51 6.97 -6.43
CA TYR A 65 13.75 7.61 -6.88
C TYR A 65 14.42 8.32 -5.71
N GLU A 66 15.73 8.21 -5.69
CA GLU A 66 16.63 8.98 -4.84
C GLU A 66 17.35 10.03 -5.68
N TYR A 67 17.49 11.21 -5.12
CA TYR A 67 18.17 12.34 -5.74
C TYR A 67 19.27 12.81 -4.79
N SER A 68 20.50 12.65 -5.21
CA SER A 68 21.69 13.11 -4.47
C SER A 68 22.26 14.36 -5.11
N PRO A 69 22.51 15.44 -4.35
CA PRO A 69 23.19 16.62 -4.87
C PRO A 69 24.57 16.30 -5.39
N LEU A 70 24.92 16.75 -6.60
CA LEU A 70 26.25 16.58 -7.17
C LEU A 70 27.32 17.45 -6.47
N ASP A 71 26.90 18.55 -5.87
CA ASP A 71 27.74 19.45 -5.09
C ASP A 71 27.05 19.75 -3.77
N GLU A 72 27.45 19.04 -2.71
CA GLU A 72 26.89 19.24 -1.37
C GLU A 72 27.15 20.67 -0.86
N ASP A 73 28.27 21.27 -1.22
CA ASP A 73 28.65 22.61 -0.77
C ASP A 73 27.71 23.69 -1.37
N ALA A 74 27.23 23.50 -2.59
CA ALA A 74 26.26 24.40 -3.21
C ALA A 74 24.93 24.48 -2.44
N PHE A 75 24.57 23.42 -1.71
CA PHE A 75 23.36 23.34 -0.90
C PHE A 75 23.59 23.67 0.59
N MET A 76 24.84 23.71 1.07
CA MET A 76 25.15 24.07 2.46
C MET A 76 24.73 25.50 2.82
N GLU A 77 24.95 26.46 1.94
CA GLU A 77 24.54 27.86 2.18
C GLU A 77 23.03 28.07 2.30
N ASN A 78 22.25 27.12 1.78
CA ASN A 78 20.80 27.25 1.65
C ASN A 78 20.00 26.26 2.54
N SER A 79 20.61 25.23 3.09
CA SER A 79 19.86 24.08 3.65
C SER A 79 19.02 24.45 4.87
N LEU A 80 19.60 25.00 5.91
CA LEU A 80 18.87 25.35 7.12
C LEU A 80 18.49 26.82 7.24
N LYS A 81 19.04 27.71 6.41
CA LYS A 81 18.60 29.10 6.30
C LYS A 81 17.16 29.23 5.78
N ASN A 82 16.68 28.23 5.06
CA ASN A 82 15.31 28.13 4.53
C ASN A 82 14.39 27.25 5.39
N THR A 83 14.82 26.94 6.61
CA THR A 83 13.97 26.21 7.56
C THR A 83 12.97 27.17 8.21
N VAL A 84 11.81 26.65 8.50
CA VAL A 84 10.78 27.35 9.26
C VAL A 84 10.77 26.76 10.66
N ASP A 85 10.84 27.62 11.70
CA ASP A 85 10.58 27.18 13.07
C ASP A 85 9.09 26.87 13.18
N GLN A 86 8.77 25.60 13.28
CA GLN A 86 7.42 25.09 13.43
C GLN A 86 7.19 24.51 14.81
N SER A 87 7.89 25.04 15.83
CA SER A 87 7.63 24.67 17.23
C SER A 87 6.16 24.82 17.52
N ASN A 88 5.52 23.73 17.88
CA ASN A 88 4.10 23.70 18.22
C ASN A 88 3.94 23.25 19.66
N LYS A 89 3.50 24.16 20.53
CA LYS A 89 3.23 23.87 21.96
C LYS A 89 2.11 22.84 22.17
N HIS A 90 1.31 22.60 21.16
CA HIS A 90 0.23 21.62 21.16
C HIS A 90 0.60 20.28 20.49
N PHE A 91 1.82 20.17 19.97
CA PHE A 91 2.34 18.91 19.49
C PHE A 91 2.58 17.97 20.69
N MET A 92 1.86 16.90 20.80
CA MET A 92 1.84 15.99 21.95
C MET A 92 1.57 16.72 23.28
N PRO A 93 0.32 17.10 23.58
CA PRO A 93 -0.05 17.80 24.82
C PRO A 93 0.51 17.10 26.06
N ASN A 94 1.07 17.87 26.98
CA ASN A 94 1.77 17.40 28.20
C ASN A 94 3.11 16.68 27.97
N SER A 95 3.68 16.77 26.78
CA SER A 95 5.00 16.25 26.46
C SER A 95 6.08 17.34 26.53
N LYS A 96 7.35 16.92 26.77
CA LYS A 96 8.53 17.79 26.65
C LYS A 96 8.95 17.99 25.19
N TYR A 97 8.39 17.19 24.26
CA TYR A 97 8.80 17.19 22.87
C TYR A 97 8.19 18.37 22.11
N GLN A 98 9.00 18.97 21.26
CA GLN A 98 8.61 20.04 20.32
C GLN A 98 8.97 19.59 18.91
N THR A 99 8.25 20.08 17.91
CA THR A 99 8.49 19.75 16.52
C THR A 99 9.86 20.16 16.02
N GLY A 100 10.40 21.28 16.48
CA GLY A 100 11.69 21.78 16.06
C GLY A 100 11.68 22.47 14.70
N ILE A 101 12.84 22.52 14.07
CA ILE A 101 13.11 23.20 12.79
C ILE A 101 13.17 22.15 11.70
N TYR A 102 12.57 22.42 10.53
CA TYR A 102 12.64 21.56 9.35
C TYR A 102 12.55 22.36 8.06
N ALA A 103 12.97 21.78 6.93
CA ALA A 103 12.95 22.44 5.64
C ALA A 103 11.54 22.88 5.23
N SER A 104 11.40 24.09 4.68
CA SER A 104 10.10 24.57 4.22
C SER A 104 9.66 23.86 2.95
N LYS A 105 8.34 23.74 2.75
CA LYS A 105 7.77 23.18 1.52
C LYS A 105 8.12 24.03 0.29
N GLU A 106 8.22 25.32 0.46
CA GLU A 106 8.59 26.26 -0.59
C GLU A 106 10.02 26.00 -1.07
N TYR A 107 10.94 25.73 -0.14
CA TYR A 107 12.31 25.41 -0.48
C TYR A 107 12.41 24.05 -1.21
N THR A 108 11.87 23.01 -0.64
CA THR A 108 11.93 21.66 -1.24
C THR A 108 11.18 21.59 -2.57
N GLY A 109 10.05 22.29 -2.69
CA GLY A 109 9.27 22.34 -3.92
C GLY A 109 9.87 23.21 -5.03
N ALA A 110 10.84 24.09 -4.71
CA ALA A 110 11.53 24.91 -5.70
C ALA A 110 12.78 24.22 -6.29
N LEU A 111 13.18 23.06 -5.76
CA LEU A 111 14.34 22.33 -6.28
C LEU A 111 13.97 21.63 -7.59
N ASP A 112 14.77 21.88 -8.62
CA ASP A 112 14.63 21.20 -9.92
C ASP A 112 15.36 19.85 -9.87
N LEU A 113 14.68 18.83 -9.36
CA LEU A 113 15.20 17.48 -9.21
C LEU A 113 15.50 16.80 -10.55
N ASN A 114 14.94 17.28 -11.66
CA ASN A 114 15.22 16.75 -12.98
C ASN A 114 16.43 17.42 -13.67
N ASN A 115 17.09 18.35 -13.00
CA ASN A 115 18.28 18.99 -13.53
C ASN A 115 19.51 18.12 -13.29
N PRO A 116 20.07 17.46 -14.32
CA PRO A 116 21.22 16.55 -14.17
C PRO A 116 22.54 17.28 -13.86
N ALA A 117 22.55 18.60 -13.85
CA ALA A 117 23.70 19.38 -13.41
C ALA A 117 23.69 19.65 -11.89
N LEU A 118 22.55 19.40 -11.23
CA LEU A 118 22.38 19.64 -9.80
C LEU A 118 22.23 18.34 -9.00
N PHE A 119 21.55 17.35 -9.59
CA PHE A 119 21.21 16.10 -8.91
C PHE A 119 21.57 14.87 -9.74
N GLU A 120 22.11 13.86 -9.10
CA GLU A 120 22.09 12.50 -9.56
C GLU A 120 20.76 11.85 -9.20
N LYS A 121 20.13 11.21 -10.16
CA LYS A 121 18.85 10.51 -9.98
C LYS A 121 19.06 9.02 -10.09
N GLU A 122 18.72 8.26 -9.05
CA GLU A 122 18.79 6.81 -9.02
C GLU A 122 17.41 6.20 -8.74
N GLN A 123 17.08 5.10 -9.42
CA GLN A 123 15.90 4.31 -9.08
C GLN A 123 16.29 3.24 -8.06
N VAL A 124 15.68 3.29 -6.87
CA VAL A 124 15.99 2.37 -5.78
C VAL A 124 15.36 1.01 -6.06
N GLN A 125 16.18 0.03 -6.43
CA GLN A 125 15.73 -1.30 -6.85
C GLN A 125 15.03 -2.08 -5.74
N GLU A 126 15.47 -1.93 -4.50
CA GLU A 126 14.86 -2.58 -3.32
C GLU A 126 13.38 -2.21 -3.18
N GLU A 127 13.04 -0.94 -3.39
CA GLU A 127 11.66 -0.44 -3.27
C GLU A 127 10.72 -1.01 -4.35
N LEU A 128 11.27 -1.37 -5.52
CA LEU A 128 10.51 -2.03 -6.59
C LEU A 128 10.02 -3.43 -6.21
N ALA A 129 10.61 -4.05 -5.20
CA ALA A 129 10.16 -5.35 -4.69
C ALA A 129 8.76 -5.29 -4.07
N GLY A 130 8.27 -4.09 -3.72
CA GLY A 130 6.90 -3.86 -3.29
C GLY A 130 5.83 -3.96 -4.39
N ASN A 131 6.23 -4.06 -5.67
CA ASN A 131 5.33 -4.15 -6.82
C ASN A 131 4.75 -5.55 -6.98
N PHE A 132 3.43 -5.63 -7.21
CA PHE A 132 2.77 -6.91 -7.41
C PHE A 132 1.47 -6.80 -8.22
N GLU A 133 1.11 -7.90 -8.83
CA GLU A 133 -0.21 -8.17 -9.40
C GLU A 133 -0.84 -9.37 -8.69
N ALA A 134 -2.07 -9.24 -8.23
CA ALA A 134 -2.80 -10.30 -7.57
C ALA A 134 -4.17 -10.50 -8.22
N ARG A 135 -4.57 -11.77 -8.42
CA ARG A 135 -5.88 -12.13 -8.91
C ARG A 135 -6.44 -13.27 -8.07
N GLU A 136 -7.59 -13.04 -7.47
CA GLU A 136 -8.35 -14.04 -6.74
C GLU A 136 -9.66 -14.31 -7.49
N THR A 137 -9.99 -15.57 -7.71
CA THR A 137 -11.28 -15.98 -8.26
C THR A 137 -11.90 -16.99 -7.32
N VAL A 138 -13.04 -16.62 -6.73
CA VAL A 138 -13.82 -17.49 -5.84
C VAL A 138 -15.09 -17.90 -6.57
N SER A 139 -15.26 -19.19 -6.80
CA SER A 139 -16.45 -19.79 -7.39
C SER A 139 -17.18 -20.60 -6.34
N SER A 140 -18.47 -20.42 -6.18
CA SER A 140 -19.26 -21.14 -5.19
C SER A 140 -20.63 -21.53 -5.70
N GLY A 141 -21.11 -22.68 -5.22
CA GLY A 141 -22.46 -23.14 -5.44
C GLY A 141 -23.07 -23.65 -4.16
N TYR A 142 -24.38 -23.54 -4.03
CA TYR A 142 -25.12 -24.07 -2.88
C TYR A 142 -26.45 -24.62 -3.27
N VAL A 143 -26.91 -25.58 -2.46
CA VAL A 143 -28.29 -26.06 -2.42
C VAL A 143 -28.76 -26.06 -0.96
N ARG A 144 -29.97 -25.58 -0.73
CA ARG A 144 -30.58 -25.49 0.59
C ARG A 144 -32.04 -25.91 0.50
N PHE A 145 -32.48 -26.76 1.41
CA PHE A 145 -33.84 -27.16 1.56
C PHE A 145 -34.40 -26.67 2.91
N ASP A 146 -35.49 -25.91 2.86
CA ASP A 146 -36.22 -25.43 4.02
C ASP A 146 -37.49 -26.27 4.13
N SER A 147 -37.60 -27.11 5.19
CA SER A 147 -38.72 -28.04 5.44
C SER A 147 -39.56 -27.53 6.61
N LYS A 148 -40.83 -27.31 6.37
CA LYS A 148 -41.80 -27.02 7.43
C LYS A 148 -42.27 -28.34 8.03
N ILE A 149 -41.76 -28.70 9.22
CA ILE A 149 -42.10 -29.94 9.91
C ILE A 149 -43.44 -29.77 10.64
N THR A 150 -43.63 -28.65 11.32
CA THR A 150 -44.87 -28.23 11.97
C THR A 150 -45.10 -26.73 11.80
N ASP A 151 -46.19 -26.20 12.29
CA ASP A 151 -46.44 -24.74 12.26
C ASP A 151 -45.43 -23.95 13.15
N ARG A 152 -44.73 -24.65 14.03
CA ARG A 152 -43.75 -24.05 14.98
C ARG A 152 -42.31 -24.44 14.73
N ILE A 153 -42.08 -25.45 13.86
CA ILE A 153 -40.74 -26.04 13.63
C ILE A 153 -40.44 -25.98 12.12
N GLU A 154 -39.40 -25.29 11.75
CA GLU A 154 -38.83 -25.28 10.41
C GLU A 154 -37.39 -25.82 10.50
N LEU A 155 -37.06 -26.80 9.65
CA LEU A 155 -35.71 -27.36 9.52
C LEU A 155 -35.07 -26.82 8.24
N MET A 156 -33.88 -26.23 8.36
CA MET A 156 -33.06 -25.80 7.26
C MET A 156 -31.86 -26.72 7.14
N SER A 157 -31.67 -27.30 5.95
CA SER A 157 -30.50 -28.14 5.62
C SER A 157 -29.93 -27.71 4.26
N GLY A 158 -28.64 -27.89 4.07
CA GLY A 158 -28.02 -27.52 2.80
C GLY A 158 -26.53 -27.80 2.76
N LEU A 159 -25.99 -27.68 1.55
CA LEU A 159 -24.57 -27.82 1.26
C LEU A 159 -24.12 -26.62 0.45
N ARG A 160 -22.90 -26.18 0.70
CA ARG A 160 -22.18 -25.18 -0.09
C ARG A 160 -20.80 -25.71 -0.44
N ILE A 161 -20.42 -25.53 -1.68
CA ILE A 161 -19.08 -25.82 -2.18
C ILE A 161 -18.49 -24.50 -2.64
N GLU A 162 -17.23 -24.30 -2.33
CA GLU A 162 -16.46 -23.12 -2.72
C GLU A 162 -15.09 -23.56 -3.20
N ASN A 163 -14.63 -22.97 -4.29
CA ASN A 163 -13.30 -23.15 -4.84
C ASN A 163 -12.65 -21.78 -5.00
N THR A 164 -11.42 -21.64 -4.50
CA THR A 164 -10.63 -20.42 -4.62
C THR A 164 -9.40 -20.68 -5.47
N ASN A 165 -9.22 -19.84 -6.48
CA ASN A 165 -8.03 -19.79 -7.32
C ASN A 165 -7.33 -18.47 -7.10
N LEU A 166 -6.07 -18.52 -6.66
CA LEU A 166 -5.21 -17.35 -6.43
C LEU A 166 -4.02 -17.41 -7.38
N ALA A 167 -3.82 -16.34 -8.15
CA ALA A 167 -2.62 -16.07 -8.92
C ALA A 167 -1.97 -14.80 -8.39
N TYR A 168 -0.68 -14.85 -8.15
CA TYR A 168 0.12 -13.75 -7.63
C TYR A 168 1.41 -13.64 -8.42
N THR A 169 1.71 -12.45 -8.89
CA THR A 169 2.99 -12.08 -9.48
C THR A 169 3.58 -10.96 -8.66
N GLY A 170 4.67 -11.21 -7.99
CA GLY A 170 5.42 -10.23 -7.20
C GLY A 170 6.81 -10.03 -7.75
N ARG A 171 7.61 -9.28 -7.04
CA ARG A 171 9.02 -9.08 -7.31
C ARG A 171 9.86 -9.48 -6.11
N THR A 172 11.11 -9.80 -6.34
CA THR A 172 12.12 -10.11 -5.31
C THR A 172 13.35 -9.28 -5.62
N TYR A 173 13.89 -8.65 -4.61
CA TYR A 173 15.14 -7.90 -4.71
C TYR A 173 16.32 -8.83 -4.40
N ASP A 174 17.35 -8.75 -5.21
CA ASP A 174 18.65 -9.39 -5.00
C ASP A 174 19.67 -8.31 -4.63
N ALA A 175 20.10 -8.33 -3.36
CA ALA A 175 21.01 -7.32 -2.82
C ALA A 175 22.46 -7.47 -3.32
N ASP A 176 22.85 -8.67 -3.81
CA ASP A 176 24.21 -8.91 -4.31
C ASP A 176 24.39 -8.29 -5.71
N ASP A 177 23.34 -8.34 -6.53
CA ASP A 177 23.35 -7.81 -7.89
C ASP A 177 22.63 -6.45 -8.04
N ASP A 178 22.02 -5.95 -6.95
CA ASP A 178 21.18 -4.74 -6.91
C ASP A 178 20.09 -4.72 -8.01
N ILE A 179 19.39 -5.83 -8.17
CA ILE A 179 18.33 -5.99 -9.18
C ILE A 179 17.05 -6.52 -8.57
N THR A 180 15.93 -6.15 -9.19
CA THR A 180 14.61 -6.66 -8.82
C THR A 180 14.09 -7.64 -9.86
N GLY A 181 13.96 -8.90 -9.47
CA GLY A 181 13.42 -9.98 -10.28
C GLY A 181 11.90 -10.15 -10.14
N LYS A 182 11.31 -10.97 -11.03
CA LYS A 182 9.88 -11.30 -11.03
C LYS A 182 9.66 -12.71 -10.44
N THR A 183 8.67 -12.84 -9.55
CA THR A 183 8.29 -14.12 -8.94
C THR A 183 6.78 -14.38 -9.16
N GLU A 184 6.44 -15.59 -9.60
CA GLU A 184 5.05 -16.00 -9.83
C GLU A 184 4.66 -17.16 -8.91
N ARG A 185 3.44 -17.10 -8.35
CA ARG A 185 2.84 -18.17 -7.56
C ARG A 185 1.38 -18.37 -7.94
N GLN A 186 0.97 -19.64 -8.02
CA GLN A 186 -0.42 -20.03 -8.22
C GLN A 186 -0.83 -21.03 -7.13
N ARG A 187 -2.05 -20.87 -6.62
CA ARG A 187 -2.64 -21.79 -5.63
C ARG A 187 -4.12 -21.99 -5.93
N ASN A 188 -4.53 -23.25 -5.85
CA ASN A 188 -5.92 -23.69 -5.94
C ASN A 188 -6.31 -24.38 -4.63
N SER A 189 -7.48 -24.08 -4.09
CA SER A 189 -8.04 -24.72 -2.88
C SER A 189 -9.57 -24.78 -2.94
#